data_bad0972c18c72198eb06b446cded6a76
#
_entry.id   bad0972c18c72198eb06b446cded6a76
#
_cell.length_a   1.000
_cell.length_b   1.000
_cell.length_c   1.000
_cell.angle_alpha   90.00
_cell.angle_beta   90.00
_cell.angle_gamma   90.00
#
_symmetry.space_group_name_H-M   'P 1'
#
loop_
_entity.id
_entity.type
_entity.pdbx_description
1 polymer ?
#
loop_
_entity_poly.entity_id
_entity_poly.type
_entity_poly.pdbx_seq_one_letter_code
_entity_poly.pdbx_strand_id
1 'polypeptide(L)'
;MRKSSTRALTMLATLPVFGITVFGVRPVVTTPPASAAVVSTWHRGACKGTVGVTVVVDFTDLGGKIKVHCDTGTPKTGLDALKGAGFTYSFVPGIPGFVCRIDSLPNPCNGAPASAYWAYWHAKAHGTWILSNKGAGSFHPRQGTVQGWAFGASEKPGIAPPN
;
A
#
# COMPACT_ATOMS: atom_id res chain seq x y z
N MET A 1 -89.90 -35.63 -45.13
CA MET A 1 -90.83 -35.80 -43.98
C MET A 1 -90.25 -36.84 -43.03
N ARG A 2 -90.32 -36.56 -41.75
CA ARG A 2 -89.90 -37.36 -40.56
C ARG A 2 -88.37 -37.20 -40.18
N LYS A 3 -88.24 -36.42 -39.13
CA LYS A 3 -87.11 -36.29 -38.23
C LYS A 3 -86.92 -37.58 -37.41
N SER A 4 -85.71 -38.04 -37.26
CA SER A 4 -85.37 -39.02 -36.25
C SER A 4 -84.25 -38.48 -35.39
N SER A 5 -84.53 -38.29 -34.15
CA SER A 5 -83.67 -37.72 -33.13
C SER A 5 -82.90 -38.87 -32.46
N THR A 6 -81.61 -38.87 -32.50
CA THR A 6 -80.76 -39.80 -31.76
C THR A 6 -80.01 -39.01 -30.69
N ARG A 7 -80.33 -39.31 -29.42
CA ARG A 7 -79.67 -38.75 -28.24
C ARG A 7 -78.37 -39.51 -28.03
N ALA A 8 -77.27 -38.74 -28.07
CA ALA A 8 -75.98 -39.25 -27.68
C ALA A 8 -75.79 -39.01 -26.16
N LEU A 9 -75.43 -40.06 -25.47
CA LEU A 9 -75.15 -40.09 -24.04
C LEU A 9 -73.72 -39.68 -23.83
N THR A 10 -73.48 -38.48 -23.23
CA THR A 10 -72.13 -37.97 -22.95
C THR A 10 -71.67 -38.54 -21.60
N MET A 11 -70.71 -39.47 -21.63
CA MET A 11 -69.95 -39.85 -20.42
C MET A 11 -68.93 -38.78 -20.04
N LEU A 12 -69.05 -38.20 -18.85
CA LEU A 12 -68.02 -37.34 -18.24
C LEU A 12 -66.89 -38.25 -17.71
N ALA A 13 -65.76 -38.20 -18.35
CA ALA A 13 -64.52 -38.74 -17.81
C ALA A 13 -63.80 -37.65 -17.00
N THR A 14 -63.78 -37.77 -15.67
CA THR A 14 -62.99 -36.93 -14.79
C THR A 14 -61.52 -37.38 -14.81
N LEU A 15 -60.65 -36.61 -15.38
CA LEU A 15 -59.20 -36.79 -15.32
C LEU A 15 -58.66 -36.12 -14.05
N PRO A 16 -57.82 -36.81 -13.26
CA PRO A 16 -57.14 -36.16 -12.12
C PRO A 16 -56.07 -35.22 -12.64
N VAL A 17 -56.15 -33.94 -12.27
CA VAL A 17 -55.10 -32.93 -12.50
C VAL A 17 -53.98 -33.22 -11.53
N PHE A 18 -52.89 -33.85 -12.00
CA PHE A 18 -51.64 -33.88 -11.28
C PHE A 18 -51.02 -32.49 -11.30
N GLY A 19 -51.06 -31.79 -10.18
CA GLY A 19 -50.38 -30.52 -9.99
C GLY A 19 -48.87 -30.74 -10.01
N ILE A 20 -48.24 -30.33 -11.10
CA ILE A 20 -46.78 -30.23 -11.17
C ILE A 20 -46.36 -28.95 -10.42
N THR A 21 -45.89 -29.11 -9.17
CA THR A 21 -45.24 -28.05 -8.45
C THR A 21 -43.88 -27.80 -9.08
N VAL A 22 -43.78 -26.79 -9.95
CA VAL A 22 -42.51 -26.30 -10.48
C VAL A 22 -41.79 -25.58 -9.34
N PHE A 23 -40.81 -26.24 -8.73
CA PHE A 23 -39.85 -25.59 -7.84
C PHE A 23 -39.03 -24.63 -8.67
N GLY A 24 -39.37 -23.35 -8.60
CA GLY A 24 -38.61 -22.28 -9.24
C GLY A 24 -37.22 -22.19 -8.60
N VAL A 25 -36.22 -22.75 -9.28
CA VAL A 25 -34.80 -22.52 -8.93
C VAL A 25 -34.50 -21.04 -9.24
N ARG A 26 -34.44 -20.22 -8.17
CA ARG A 26 -34.02 -18.83 -8.30
C ARG A 26 -32.51 -18.84 -8.55
N PRO A 27 -32.02 -18.19 -9.61
CA PRO A 27 -30.58 -18.04 -9.80
C PRO A 27 -30.01 -17.22 -8.64
N VAL A 28 -29.11 -17.81 -7.86
CA VAL A 28 -28.32 -17.09 -6.89
C VAL A 28 -27.32 -16.25 -7.68
N VAL A 29 -27.62 -14.96 -7.79
CA VAL A 29 -26.65 -13.99 -8.34
C VAL A 29 -25.58 -13.79 -7.28
N THR A 30 -24.49 -14.54 -7.39
CA THR A 30 -23.27 -14.28 -6.62
C THR A 30 -22.62 -13.01 -7.18
N THR A 31 -22.84 -11.89 -6.51
CA THR A 31 -22.04 -10.68 -6.77
C THR A 31 -20.59 -11.00 -6.41
N PRO A 32 -19.61 -10.80 -7.33
CA PRO A 32 -18.20 -10.97 -6.98
C PRO A 32 -17.87 -10.00 -5.83
N PRO A 33 -17.01 -10.41 -4.88
CA PRO A 33 -16.56 -9.50 -3.83
C PRO A 33 -15.95 -8.26 -4.48
N ALA A 34 -16.41 -7.08 -4.06
CA ALA A 34 -15.82 -5.82 -4.49
C ALA A 34 -14.32 -5.88 -4.18
N SER A 35 -13.49 -5.77 -5.22
CA SER A 35 -12.05 -5.72 -5.06
C SER A 35 -11.75 -4.55 -4.13
N ALA A 36 -11.27 -4.82 -2.92
CA ALA A 36 -10.86 -3.77 -2.00
C ALA A 36 -9.76 -2.97 -2.71
N ALA A 37 -10.05 -1.72 -3.06
CA ALA A 37 -9.07 -0.81 -3.60
C ALA A 37 -7.92 -0.74 -2.58
N VAL A 38 -6.70 -1.09 -3.01
CA VAL A 38 -5.51 -0.91 -2.18
C VAL A 38 -5.36 0.59 -1.98
N VAL A 39 -5.78 1.08 -0.83
CA VAL A 39 -5.59 2.48 -0.46
C VAL A 39 -4.08 2.67 -0.30
N SER A 40 -3.47 3.43 -1.21
CA SER A 40 -2.06 3.80 -1.06
C SER A 40 -1.90 4.59 0.23
N THR A 41 -1.02 4.12 1.10
CA THR A 41 -0.71 4.76 2.37
C THR A 41 0.31 5.89 2.22
N TRP A 42 0.65 6.27 0.98
CA TRP A 42 1.62 7.32 0.71
C TRP A 42 1.27 8.14 -0.54
N HIS A 43 1.85 9.31 -0.62
CA HIS A 43 1.84 10.16 -1.82
C HIS A 43 3.17 10.89 -2.02
N ARG A 44 3.42 11.38 -3.24
CA ARG A 44 4.58 12.24 -3.54
C ARG A 44 4.42 13.60 -2.87
N GLY A 45 5.55 14.18 -2.47
CA GLY A 45 5.62 15.44 -1.74
C GLY A 45 5.57 15.25 -0.22
N ALA A 46 5.76 16.33 0.49
CA ALA A 46 5.72 16.33 1.95
C ALA A 46 4.30 16.08 2.48
N CYS A 47 4.21 15.56 3.70
CA CYS A 47 2.95 15.49 4.44
C CYS A 47 2.41 16.90 4.71
N LYS A 48 1.09 17.04 4.77
CA LYS A 48 0.45 18.31 5.10
C LYS A 48 0.10 18.37 6.58
N GLY A 49 0.50 19.43 7.25
CA GLY A 49 0.20 19.63 8.66
C GLY A 49 0.93 18.63 9.58
N THR A 50 0.21 18.12 10.59
CA THR A 50 0.77 17.28 11.65
C THR A 50 0.50 15.79 11.49
N VAL A 51 -0.10 15.36 10.37
CA VAL A 51 -0.46 13.97 10.11
C VAL A 51 0.56 13.36 9.14
N GLY A 52 0.95 12.11 9.40
CA GLY A 52 1.93 11.39 8.59
C GLY A 52 3.38 11.72 8.95
N VAL A 53 4.29 11.06 8.28
CA VAL A 53 5.73 11.25 8.39
C VAL A 53 6.29 11.53 7.00
N THR A 54 6.90 12.70 6.83
CA THR A 54 7.57 13.03 5.57
C THR A 54 8.88 12.27 5.49
N VAL A 55 9.15 11.63 4.34
CA VAL A 55 10.38 10.89 4.08
C VAL A 55 11.09 11.52 2.88
N VAL A 56 12.32 11.95 3.11
CA VAL A 56 13.23 12.50 2.10
C VAL A 56 14.31 11.45 1.82
N VAL A 57 14.48 11.06 0.57
CA VAL A 57 15.58 10.18 0.14
C VAL A 57 16.39 10.91 -0.92
N ASP A 58 17.66 11.18 -0.60
CA ASP A 58 18.60 11.88 -1.47
C ASP A 58 19.49 10.87 -2.19
N PHE A 59 19.27 10.75 -3.50
CA PHE A 59 20.04 9.88 -4.39
C PHE A 59 21.10 10.63 -5.19
N THR A 60 21.37 11.92 -4.90
CA THR A 60 22.23 12.76 -5.77
C THR A 60 23.64 12.19 -5.92
N ASP A 61 24.22 11.65 -4.86
CA ASP A 61 25.55 11.01 -4.90
C ASP A 61 25.56 9.67 -5.65
N LEU A 62 24.38 9.15 -5.99
CA LEU A 62 24.19 7.99 -6.84
C LEU A 62 23.70 8.35 -8.25
N GLY A 63 23.81 9.62 -8.65
CA GLY A 63 23.36 10.13 -9.96
C GLY A 63 21.85 10.27 -10.10
N GLY A 64 21.11 10.13 -9.00
CA GLY A 64 19.66 10.27 -8.97
C GLY A 64 19.18 11.66 -8.56
N LYS A 65 17.96 11.75 -8.07
CA LYS A 65 17.32 12.99 -7.59
C LYS A 65 16.85 12.81 -6.15
N ILE A 66 16.62 13.91 -5.46
CA ILE A 66 15.97 13.89 -4.17
C ILE A 66 14.48 13.56 -4.38
N LYS A 67 14.00 12.55 -3.65
CA LYS A 67 12.59 12.19 -3.61
C LYS A 67 12.01 12.56 -2.26
N VAL A 68 10.81 13.13 -2.27
CA VAL A 68 10.05 13.50 -1.07
C VAL A 68 8.72 12.81 -1.15
N HIS A 69 8.40 11.97 -0.16
CA HIS A 69 7.13 11.27 -0.07
C HIS A 69 6.54 11.43 1.35
N CYS A 70 5.24 11.36 1.45
CA CYS A 70 4.53 11.31 2.72
C CYS A 70 4.06 9.88 2.99
N ASP A 71 4.48 9.29 4.11
CA ASP A 71 3.80 8.15 4.71
C ASP A 71 2.61 8.68 5.51
N THR A 72 1.39 8.42 5.05
CA THR A 72 0.15 8.85 5.74
C THR A 72 -0.26 7.92 6.88
N GLY A 73 0.49 6.85 7.10
CA GLY A 73 0.28 5.90 8.17
C GLY A 73 0.82 6.36 9.52
N THR A 74 0.95 5.43 10.44
CA THR A 74 1.54 5.62 11.77
C THR A 74 2.75 4.69 11.94
N PRO A 75 3.87 4.98 11.27
CA PRO A 75 5.04 4.11 11.30
C PRO A 75 5.59 4.00 12.72
N LYS A 76 5.96 2.78 13.11
CA LYS A 76 6.55 2.51 14.42
C LYS A 76 8.05 2.79 14.45
N THR A 77 8.70 2.64 13.29
CA THR A 77 10.14 2.83 13.14
C THR A 77 10.46 3.68 11.91
N GLY A 78 11.69 4.19 11.81
CA GLY A 78 12.15 4.88 10.61
C GLY A 78 12.18 3.98 9.37
N LEU A 79 12.39 2.67 9.53
CA LEU A 79 12.27 1.70 8.43
C LEU A 79 10.82 1.50 8.00
N ASP A 80 9.88 1.50 8.94
CA ASP A 80 8.45 1.46 8.61
C ASP A 80 8.03 2.73 7.85
N ALA A 81 8.52 3.91 8.28
CA ALA A 81 8.26 5.16 7.59
C ALA A 81 8.81 5.15 6.15
N LEU A 82 10.04 4.64 5.96
CA LEU A 82 10.64 4.50 4.63
C LEU A 82 9.78 3.61 3.72
N LYS A 83 9.38 2.45 4.23
CA LYS A 83 8.51 1.52 3.51
C LYS A 83 7.10 2.09 3.31
N GLY A 84 6.53 2.70 4.34
CA GLY A 84 5.21 3.33 4.31
C GLY A 84 5.14 4.50 3.31
N ALA A 85 6.27 5.19 3.07
CA ALA A 85 6.42 6.22 2.03
C ALA A 85 6.63 5.65 0.61
N GLY A 86 6.53 4.33 0.43
CA GLY A 86 6.61 3.66 -0.87
C GLY A 86 8.02 3.38 -1.37
N PHE A 87 9.04 3.52 -0.54
CA PHE A 87 10.40 3.11 -0.87
C PHE A 87 10.65 1.64 -0.53
N THR A 88 11.50 1.00 -1.33
CA THR A 88 12.01 -0.33 -1.03
C THR A 88 13.41 -0.22 -0.41
N TYR A 89 13.80 -1.18 0.42
CA TYR A 89 15.17 -1.24 0.94
C TYR A 89 15.65 -2.67 1.12
N SER A 90 16.98 -2.83 1.17
CA SER A 90 17.62 -4.08 1.59
C SER A 90 18.78 -3.79 2.52
N PHE A 91 19.11 -4.77 3.35
CA PHE A 91 20.24 -4.67 4.27
C PHE A 91 21.54 -5.14 3.66
N VAL A 92 22.64 -4.74 4.28
CA VAL A 92 23.96 -5.35 4.02
C VAL A 92 23.86 -6.84 4.36
N PRO A 93 24.33 -7.73 3.46
CA PRO A 93 24.33 -9.17 3.75
C PRO A 93 25.00 -9.48 5.09
N GLY A 94 24.30 -10.21 5.95
CA GLY A 94 24.79 -10.57 7.27
C GLY A 94 24.68 -9.47 8.35
N ILE A 95 24.22 -8.26 8.03
CA ILE A 95 24.09 -7.15 8.99
C ILE A 95 22.64 -6.64 9.00
N PRO A 96 21.71 -7.30 9.69
CA PRO A 96 20.32 -6.86 9.78
C PRO A 96 20.20 -5.46 10.40
N GLY A 97 19.32 -4.64 9.84
CA GLY A 97 19.08 -3.26 10.29
C GLY A 97 20.00 -2.23 9.64
N PHE A 98 21.09 -2.63 9.00
CA PHE A 98 21.98 -1.72 8.30
C PHE A 98 21.60 -1.66 6.82
N VAL A 99 20.98 -0.54 6.40
CA VAL A 99 20.47 -0.36 5.03
C VAL A 99 21.62 -0.26 4.05
N CYS A 100 21.64 -1.15 3.06
CA CYS A 100 22.59 -1.09 1.96
C CYS A 100 22.01 -0.41 0.72
N ARG A 101 20.74 -0.66 0.42
CA ARG A 101 20.09 -0.18 -0.81
C ARG A 101 18.74 0.43 -0.47
N ILE A 102 18.44 1.55 -1.13
CA ILE A 102 17.09 2.11 -1.20
C ILE A 102 16.71 2.21 -2.68
N ASP A 103 15.51 1.76 -3.06
CA ASP A 103 15.05 1.67 -4.46
C ASP A 103 16.10 1.05 -5.38
N SER A 104 16.71 -0.04 -4.91
CA SER A 104 17.76 -0.78 -5.62
C SER A 104 19.11 -0.08 -5.79
N LEU A 105 19.34 1.07 -5.15
CA LEU A 105 20.61 1.80 -5.21
C LEU A 105 21.34 1.83 -3.85
N PRO A 106 22.71 1.73 -3.84
CA PRO A 106 23.59 1.47 -4.97
C PRO A 106 23.40 0.04 -5.53
N ASN A 107 23.78 -0.16 -6.80
CA ASN A 107 23.69 -1.47 -7.42
C ASN A 107 25.02 -1.87 -8.07
N PRO A 108 25.69 -2.93 -7.59
CA PRO A 108 25.29 -3.81 -6.48
C PRO A 108 25.36 -3.11 -5.12
N CYS A 109 24.89 -3.80 -4.04
CA CYS A 109 25.17 -3.36 -2.68
C CYS A 109 26.68 -3.25 -2.48
N ASN A 110 27.15 -2.08 -2.03
CA ASN A 110 28.58 -1.79 -1.88
C ASN A 110 29.16 -2.23 -0.52
N GLY A 111 28.38 -2.94 0.31
CA GLY A 111 28.78 -3.31 1.68
C GLY A 111 28.65 -2.16 2.70
N ALA A 112 28.20 -0.98 2.25
CA ALA A 112 27.99 0.23 3.06
C ALA A 112 29.21 0.61 3.92
N PRO A 113 30.40 0.85 3.32
CA PRO A 113 31.58 1.31 4.05
C PRO A 113 31.32 2.68 4.67
N ALA A 114 32.11 3.09 5.66
CA ALA A 114 31.95 4.38 6.36
C ALA A 114 32.02 5.61 5.43
N SER A 115 32.62 5.47 4.27
CA SER A 115 32.72 6.53 3.25
C SER A 115 31.53 6.57 2.27
N ALA A 116 30.65 5.55 2.27
CA ALA A 116 29.58 5.46 1.28
C ALA A 116 28.45 4.54 1.78
N TYR A 117 27.55 5.07 2.58
CA TYR A 117 26.41 4.37 3.15
C TYR A 117 25.16 5.27 3.20
N TRP A 118 24.01 4.71 3.47
CA TRP A 118 22.77 5.46 3.72
C TRP A 118 22.76 6.01 5.14
N ALA A 119 23.10 7.28 5.29
CA ALA A 119 23.02 7.99 6.56
C ALA A 119 21.54 8.31 6.88
N TYR A 120 21.13 8.05 8.11
CA TYR A 120 19.77 8.27 8.56
C TYR A 120 19.66 9.53 9.42
N TRP A 121 18.76 10.40 9.04
CA TRP A 121 18.52 11.72 9.62
C TRP A 121 17.07 11.88 10.06
N HIS A 122 16.84 12.77 10.99
CA HIS A 122 15.50 13.20 11.37
C HIS A 122 15.44 14.70 11.64
N ALA A 123 14.23 15.27 11.53
CA ALA A 123 14.00 16.68 11.80
C ALA A 123 12.54 16.94 12.19
N LYS A 124 12.28 18.10 12.79
CA LYS A 124 10.95 18.70 12.75
C LYS A 124 10.70 19.30 11.36
N ALA A 125 9.45 19.43 10.96
CA ALA A 125 9.11 20.21 9.77
C ALA A 125 9.73 21.61 9.85
N HIS A 126 10.34 22.07 8.76
CA HIS A 126 11.09 23.34 8.65
C HIS A 126 12.25 23.52 9.65
N GLY A 127 12.63 22.45 10.34
CA GLY A 127 13.75 22.48 11.31
C GLY A 127 15.12 22.24 10.65
N THR A 128 16.06 21.76 11.44
CA THR A 128 17.40 21.36 10.99
C THR A 128 17.55 19.86 11.01
N TRP A 129 18.32 19.30 10.08
CA TRP A 129 18.66 17.89 10.08
C TRP A 129 19.52 17.53 11.29
N ILE A 130 19.17 16.45 11.93
CA ILE A 130 19.90 15.85 13.05
C ILE A 130 20.27 14.43 12.59
N LEU A 131 21.58 14.13 12.55
CA LEU A 131 22.04 12.77 12.29
C LEU A 131 21.55 11.87 13.44
N SER A 132 20.89 10.81 13.08
CA SER A 132 20.34 9.91 14.09
C SER A 132 21.45 9.12 14.77
N ASN A 133 21.45 9.15 16.11
CA ASN A 133 22.29 8.29 16.93
C ASN A 133 21.70 6.90 17.16
N LYS A 134 20.55 6.62 16.56
CA LYS A 134 19.86 5.32 16.57
C LYS A 134 19.70 4.83 15.14
N GLY A 135 19.86 3.53 14.92
CA GLY A 135 19.47 2.93 13.64
C GLY A 135 17.96 3.15 13.36
N ALA A 136 17.64 3.28 12.10
CA ALA A 136 16.25 3.56 11.68
C ALA A 136 15.26 2.49 12.14
N GLY A 137 15.69 1.26 12.35
CA GLY A 137 14.85 0.19 12.92
C GLY A 137 14.52 0.37 14.41
N SER A 138 15.21 1.28 15.11
CA SER A 138 15.01 1.57 16.54
C SER A 138 14.59 3.00 16.82
N PHE A 139 14.52 3.84 15.80
CA PHE A 139 14.03 5.22 15.91
C PHE A 139 12.50 5.24 15.71
N HIS A 140 11.79 5.93 16.59
CA HIS A 140 10.33 6.05 16.56
C HIS A 140 9.93 7.45 16.08
N PRO A 141 9.61 7.60 14.78
CA PRO A 141 9.21 8.90 14.23
C PRO A 141 7.85 9.32 14.78
N ARG A 142 7.72 10.61 15.08
CA ARG A 142 6.44 11.21 15.47
C ARG A 142 5.70 11.71 14.24
N GLN A 143 4.38 11.74 14.30
CA GLN A 143 3.55 12.39 13.31
C GLN A 143 3.96 13.86 13.12
N GLY A 144 3.91 14.36 11.89
CA GLY A 144 4.32 15.73 11.55
C GLY A 144 5.84 15.95 11.55
N THR A 145 6.65 14.89 11.66
CA THR A 145 8.12 14.99 11.55
C THR A 145 8.65 14.55 10.20
N VAL A 146 9.92 14.80 9.96
CA VAL A 146 10.62 14.48 8.71
C VAL A 146 11.73 13.47 8.99
N GLN A 147 11.80 12.44 8.16
CA GLN A 147 12.88 11.47 8.12
C GLN A 147 13.71 11.69 6.87
N GLY A 148 15.03 11.64 7.00
CA GLY A 148 15.96 11.86 5.90
C GLY A 148 16.90 10.68 5.70
N TRP A 149 17.17 10.37 4.45
CA TRP A 149 18.16 9.39 4.02
C TRP A 149 19.03 10.04 2.97
N ALA A 150 20.34 10.07 3.16
CA ALA A 150 21.30 10.54 2.18
C ALA A 150 22.42 9.53 2.04
N PHE A 151 22.85 9.30 0.79
CA PHE A 151 23.96 8.41 0.52
C PHE A 151 25.27 9.18 0.56
N GLY A 152 26.29 8.60 1.22
CA GLY A 152 27.61 9.20 1.32
C GLY A 152 28.30 8.93 2.67
N ALA A 153 29.24 9.80 3.07
CA ALA A 153 29.96 9.69 4.33
C ALA A 153 29.32 10.54 5.44
N SER A 154 28.06 10.28 5.77
CA SER A 154 27.24 11.06 6.71
C SER A 154 26.77 12.42 6.19
N GLU A 155 26.63 12.57 4.89
CA GLU A 155 25.99 13.75 4.31
C GLU A 155 24.53 13.83 4.73
N LYS A 156 24.05 15.06 4.97
CA LYS A 156 22.63 15.31 5.16
C LYS A 156 21.90 15.45 3.82
N PRO A 157 20.59 15.21 3.76
CA PRO A 157 19.84 15.47 2.54
C PRO A 157 20.06 16.91 2.02
N GLY A 158 20.26 17.07 0.71
CA GLY A 158 20.58 18.33 0.05
C GLY A 158 19.46 19.37 0.03
N ILE A 159 18.34 19.12 0.70
CA ILE A 159 17.25 20.07 0.91
C ILE A 159 16.99 20.27 2.40
N ALA A 160 16.43 21.44 2.76
CA ALA A 160 15.94 21.67 4.11
C ALA A 160 14.77 20.69 4.41
N PRO A 161 14.55 20.32 5.71
CA PRO A 161 13.43 19.50 6.08
C PRO A 161 12.10 20.13 5.65
N PRO A 162 11.37 19.53 4.69
CA PRO A 162 10.10 20.08 4.25
C PRO A 162 9.01 19.86 5.30
N ASN A 163 7.86 20.53 5.07
CA ASN A 163 6.70 20.31 5.90
C ASN A 163 6.17 18.89 5.70
#